data_43a2a9d7c9da6415f1b6f00a89a89874
#
_entry.id   43a2a9d7c9da6415f1b6f00a89a89874
#
_cell.length_a   1.000
_cell.length_b   1.000
_cell.length_c   1.000
_cell.angle_alpha   90.00
_cell.angle_beta   90.00
_cell.angle_gamma   90.00
#
_symmetry.space_group_name_H-M   'P 1'
#
loop_
_entity.id
_entity.type
_entity.pdbx_description
1 polymer ?
#
loop_
_entity_poly.entity_id
_entity_poly.type
_entity_poly.pdbx_seq_one_letter_code
_entity_poly.pdbx_strand_id
1 'polypeptide(L)'
;VDNWQNVRQEDNSIKVEKVPMSPTPPFLGGNADFRAYYKGNYYDNDKDGSLNGFELTQANWAEYCKGEPTFLSAPSDKHPVISQQTSATEAYNWIVKNVGATLPARDEVDQYLIDELTSLGKKGTIIQNEQDVQQFSLGGVGTIQNGEKPLDSDNDGMPDEFEDKYGLDKNDPSDAAKIANNGYTNIENYIFTLDAKLNN
;
A
#
# COMPACT_ATOMS: atom_id res chain seq x y z
N VAL A 1 -9.04 -10.49 -10.73
CA VAL A 1 -7.70 -10.06 -11.20
C VAL A 1 -7.08 -11.26 -11.89
N ASP A 2 -6.74 -11.12 -13.16
CA ASP A 2 -6.10 -12.20 -13.91
C ASP A 2 -4.60 -12.21 -13.63
N ASN A 3 -4.06 -13.36 -13.28
CA ASN A 3 -2.62 -13.54 -13.16
C ASN A 3 -1.99 -13.75 -14.54
N TRP A 4 -1.06 -12.90 -14.91
CA TRP A 4 -0.22 -13.10 -16.08
C TRP A 4 1.13 -13.66 -15.63
N GLN A 5 1.51 -14.79 -16.20
CA GLN A 5 2.80 -15.42 -15.90
C GLN A 5 3.64 -15.52 -17.16
N ASN A 6 4.92 -15.26 -17.00
CA ASN A 6 5.92 -15.57 -18.01
C ASN A 6 6.18 -17.08 -17.97
N VAL A 7 5.61 -17.79 -18.93
CA VAL A 7 5.79 -19.25 -19.05
C VAL A 7 6.88 -19.50 -20.08
N ARG A 8 7.96 -20.16 -19.65
CA ARG A 8 8.99 -20.62 -20.57
C ARG A 8 8.49 -21.81 -21.36
N GLN A 9 8.52 -21.70 -22.67
CA GLN A 9 8.11 -22.76 -23.58
C GLN A 9 9.28 -23.76 -23.81
N GLU A 10 8.99 -24.92 -24.40
CA GLU A 10 10.00 -25.93 -24.70
C GLU A 10 11.11 -25.44 -25.65
N ASP A 11 10.79 -24.50 -26.53
CA ASP A 11 11.75 -23.82 -27.42
C ASP A 11 12.56 -22.70 -26.76
N ASN A 12 12.47 -22.57 -25.43
CA ASN A 12 13.06 -21.50 -24.62
C ASN A 12 12.50 -20.08 -24.85
N SER A 13 11.50 -19.90 -25.70
CA SER A 13 10.77 -18.65 -25.75
C SER A 13 9.98 -18.39 -24.48
N ILE A 14 9.68 -17.12 -24.20
CA ILE A 14 8.82 -16.73 -23.08
C ILE A 14 7.50 -16.27 -23.65
N LYS A 15 6.43 -16.95 -23.24
CA LYS A 15 5.07 -16.56 -23.55
C LYS A 15 4.39 -16.01 -22.32
N VAL A 16 3.76 -14.87 -22.45
CA VAL A 16 2.91 -14.32 -21.39
C VAL A 16 1.55 -15.00 -21.51
N GLU A 17 1.21 -15.81 -20.54
CA GLU A 17 -0.06 -16.52 -20.51
C GLU A 17 -0.95 -16.00 -19.39
N LYS A 18 -2.23 -15.81 -19.73
CA LYS A 18 -3.28 -15.57 -18.76
C LYS A 18 -3.58 -16.87 -18.03
N VAL A 19 -3.20 -16.92 -16.76
CA VAL A 19 -3.51 -18.08 -15.92
C VAL A 19 -4.78 -17.78 -15.16
N PRO A 20 -5.77 -18.68 -15.13
CA PRO A 20 -6.89 -18.54 -14.22
C PRO A 20 -6.34 -18.32 -12.81
N MET A 21 -6.87 -17.34 -12.08
CA MET A 21 -6.46 -17.17 -10.70
C MET A 21 -6.77 -18.42 -9.90
N SER A 22 -5.77 -19.26 -9.83
CA SER A 22 -5.51 -19.98 -8.60
C SER A 22 -4.99 -18.92 -7.60
N PRO A 23 -5.39 -18.96 -6.33
CA PRO A 23 -4.80 -18.07 -5.35
C PRO A 23 -3.29 -18.09 -5.56
N THR A 24 -2.73 -16.91 -5.84
CA THR A 24 -1.27 -16.83 -5.89
C THR A 24 -0.83 -17.14 -4.47
N PRO A 25 -0.21 -18.27 -4.24
CA PRO A 25 0.13 -18.63 -2.87
C PRO A 25 1.02 -17.52 -2.34
N PRO A 26 0.80 -17.05 -1.13
CA PRO A 26 1.61 -15.97 -0.55
C PRO A 26 3.10 -16.30 -0.52
N PHE A 27 3.44 -17.56 -0.72
CA PHE A 27 4.81 -18.06 -0.81
C PHE A 27 4.97 -18.90 -2.07
N LEU A 28 5.46 -18.26 -3.13
CA LEU A 28 5.86 -18.92 -4.37
C LEU A 28 7.36 -19.05 -4.41
N GLY A 29 7.82 -20.30 -4.40
CA GLY A 29 9.24 -20.62 -4.46
C GLY A 29 9.93 -20.41 -3.11
N GLY A 30 11.04 -21.00 -2.93
CA GLY A 30 11.81 -20.99 -1.70
C GLY A 30 12.24 -22.40 -1.33
N ASN A 31 13.05 -22.49 -0.29
CA ASN A 31 13.51 -23.77 0.24
C ASN A 31 12.34 -24.53 0.86
N ALA A 32 12.40 -25.86 0.79
CA ALA A 32 11.41 -26.75 1.38
C ALA A 32 11.30 -26.62 2.92
N ASP A 33 12.25 -25.94 3.54
CA ASP A 33 12.41 -25.81 4.99
C ASP A 33 12.24 -24.39 5.50
N PHE A 34 11.41 -23.57 4.85
CA PHE A 34 11.06 -22.27 5.40
C PHE A 34 10.13 -22.38 6.62
N ARG A 35 10.26 -21.42 7.53
CA ARG A 35 9.43 -21.33 8.73
C ARG A 35 8.45 -20.18 8.57
N ALA A 36 7.20 -20.40 8.93
CA ALA A 36 6.16 -19.40 8.87
C ALA A 36 5.42 -19.27 10.18
N TYR A 37 5.34 -18.04 10.70
CA TYR A 37 4.33 -17.65 11.65
C TYR A 37 3.35 -16.73 10.93
N TYR A 38 2.09 -17.08 10.99
CA TYR A 38 1.02 -16.22 10.47
C TYR A 38 -0.25 -16.41 11.31
N LYS A 39 -1.00 -15.34 11.41
CA LYS A 39 -2.24 -15.31 12.18
C LYS A 39 -3.12 -14.18 11.68
N GLY A 40 -4.43 -14.39 11.61
CA GLY A 40 -5.38 -13.35 11.26
C GLY A 40 -5.31 -12.92 9.78
N ASN A 41 -4.75 -13.76 8.87
CA ASN A 41 -4.76 -13.49 7.45
C ASN A 41 -6.02 -14.09 6.83
N TYR A 42 -6.81 -13.25 6.16
CA TYR A 42 -8.05 -13.66 5.53
C TYR A 42 -7.88 -13.71 4.01
N TYR A 43 -8.54 -14.65 3.41
CA TYR A 43 -8.58 -14.84 1.97
C TYR A 43 -10.03 -14.84 1.49
N ASP A 44 -10.33 -13.93 0.58
CA ASP A 44 -11.61 -13.79 -0.06
C ASP A 44 -11.42 -14.08 -1.56
N ASN A 45 -11.98 -15.18 -2.02
CA ASN A 45 -11.70 -15.72 -3.35
C ASN A 45 -12.91 -15.81 -4.28
N ASP A 46 -14.11 -15.50 -3.81
CA ASP A 46 -15.33 -15.74 -4.57
C ASP A 46 -15.76 -14.57 -5.46
N LYS A 47 -15.18 -13.38 -5.27
CA LYS A 47 -15.43 -12.17 -6.05
C LYS A 47 -16.90 -11.74 -6.08
N ASP A 48 -17.63 -12.02 -5.01
CA ASP A 48 -19.07 -11.79 -4.92
C ASP A 48 -19.42 -10.34 -4.54
N GLY A 49 -18.42 -9.52 -4.22
CA GLY A 49 -18.58 -8.13 -3.81
C GLY A 49 -18.92 -7.96 -2.33
N SER A 50 -18.68 -8.98 -1.55
CA SER A 50 -18.89 -8.99 -0.10
C SER A 50 -17.57 -9.33 0.61
N LEU A 51 -17.26 -8.63 1.70
CA LEU A 51 -16.08 -8.92 2.50
C LEU A 51 -16.41 -10.07 3.48
N ASN A 52 -16.43 -11.30 2.99
CA ASN A 52 -16.86 -12.49 3.70
C ASN A 52 -15.83 -13.62 3.68
N GLY A 53 -14.58 -13.31 3.34
CA GLY A 53 -13.47 -14.25 3.29
C GLY A 53 -13.25 -15.04 4.60
N PHE A 54 -12.44 -16.07 4.52
CA PHE A 54 -12.12 -16.97 5.63
C PHE A 54 -10.66 -16.85 6.06
N GLU A 55 -10.38 -17.17 7.32
CA GLU A 55 -9.01 -17.17 7.83
C GLU A 55 -8.17 -18.30 7.22
N LEU A 56 -7.00 -17.96 6.71
CA LEU A 56 -5.98 -18.95 6.34
C LEU A 56 -5.37 -19.52 7.62
N THR A 57 -5.42 -20.84 7.74
CA THR A 57 -4.93 -21.59 8.90
C THR A 57 -4.00 -22.71 8.45
N GLN A 58 -3.29 -23.32 9.37
CA GLN A 58 -2.51 -24.52 9.07
C GLN A 58 -3.37 -25.63 8.47
N ALA A 59 -4.62 -25.75 8.89
CA ALA A 59 -5.52 -26.81 8.46
C ALA A 59 -5.94 -26.68 6.99
N ASN A 60 -6.08 -25.45 6.48
CA ASN A 60 -6.47 -25.18 5.09
C ASN A 60 -5.31 -24.68 4.21
N TRP A 61 -4.09 -24.63 4.73
CA TRP A 61 -2.93 -24.12 4.02
C TRP A 61 -2.71 -24.83 2.66
N ALA A 62 -2.70 -26.14 2.65
CA ALA A 62 -2.41 -26.91 1.47
C ALA A 62 -3.45 -26.73 0.33
N GLU A 63 -4.66 -26.30 0.66
CA GLU A 63 -5.71 -26.02 -0.32
C GLU A 63 -5.49 -24.69 -1.03
N TYR A 64 -5.03 -23.65 -0.30
CA TYR A 64 -4.95 -22.28 -0.80
C TYR A 64 -3.52 -21.77 -0.98
N CYS A 65 -2.55 -22.41 -0.39
CA CYS A 65 -1.15 -22.00 -0.43
C CYS A 65 -0.26 -23.12 -0.96
N LYS A 66 0.90 -22.76 -1.48
CA LYS A 66 1.94 -23.73 -1.90
C LYS A 66 3.07 -23.76 -0.88
N GLY A 67 3.76 -24.91 -0.88
CA GLY A 67 4.88 -25.16 0.04
C GLY A 67 4.41 -25.77 1.36
N GLU A 68 5.34 -26.36 2.04
CA GLU A 68 5.13 -27.03 3.34
C GLU A 68 6.01 -26.38 4.40
N PRO A 69 5.59 -25.22 4.93
CA PRO A 69 6.41 -24.53 5.95
C PRO A 69 6.38 -25.27 7.26
N THR A 70 7.44 -25.15 8.04
CA THR A 70 7.36 -25.43 9.48
C THR A 70 6.60 -24.29 10.14
N PHE A 71 5.38 -24.56 10.61
CA PHE A 71 4.57 -23.56 11.28
C PHE A 71 5.10 -23.26 12.68
N LEU A 72 5.26 -21.97 12.97
CA LEU A 72 5.66 -21.48 14.28
C LEU A 72 4.42 -21.13 15.11
N SER A 73 4.45 -21.43 16.40
CA SER A 73 3.39 -21.06 17.33
C SER A 73 3.46 -19.61 17.79
N ALA A 74 4.57 -18.93 17.55
CA ALA A 74 4.81 -17.53 17.88
C ALA A 74 5.75 -16.90 16.83
N PRO A 75 5.76 -15.55 16.71
CA PRO A 75 6.74 -14.85 15.89
C PRO A 75 8.17 -15.25 16.28
N SER A 76 9.07 -15.28 15.29
CA SER A 76 10.49 -15.51 15.52
C SER A 76 11.08 -14.34 16.30
N ASP A 77 11.93 -14.64 17.27
CA ASP A 77 12.73 -13.67 18.05
C ASP A 77 13.70 -12.84 17.19
N LYS A 78 13.97 -13.29 15.96
CA LYS A 78 14.81 -12.60 15.00
C LYS A 78 14.08 -11.50 14.21
N HIS A 79 12.76 -11.42 14.31
CA HIS A 79 11.96 -10.41 13.67
C HIS A 79 11.62 -9.27 14.62
N PRO A 80 11.55 -8.02 14.15
CA PRO A 80 11.08 -6.92 14.96
C PRO A 80 9.69 -7.23 15.54
N VAL A 81 9.49 -6.88 16.79
CA VAL A 81 8.16 -7.00 17.41
C VAL A 81 7.25 -5.94 16.82
N ILE A 82 6.14 -6.37 16.22
CA ILE A 82 5.08 -5.46 15.78
C ILE A 82 4.22 -5.16 17.02
N SER A 83 4.31 -3.93 17.52
CA SER A 83 3.64 -3.51 18.76
C SER A 83 2.12 -3.35 18.63
N GLN A 84 1.63 -3.17 17.40
CA GLN A 84 0.21 -3.05 17.11
C GLN A 84 -0.14 -3.98 15.96
N GLN A 85 -1.02 -4.92 16.22
CA GLN A 85 -1.64 -5.76 15.21
C GLN A 85 -3.12 -5.43 15.18
N THR A 86 -3.60 -5.01 14.00
CA THR A 86 -5.02 -4.84 13.74
C THR A 86 -5.62 -6.13 13.18
N SER A 87 -6.94 -6.27 13.26
CA SER A 87 -7.63 -7.33 12.52
C SER A 87 -7.52 -7.10 11.01
N ALA A 88 -7.72 -8.15 10.22
CA ALA A 88 -7.72 -8.04 8.76
C ALA A 88 -8.76 -7.02 8.27
N THR A 89 -9.93 -6.97 8.89
CA THR A 89 -10.99 -6.01 8.56
C THR A 89 -10.57 -4.56 8.89
N GLU A 90 -9.96 -4.34 10.04
CA GLU A 90 -9.44 -3.01 10.40
C GLU A 90 -8.33 -2.58 9.46
N ALA A 91 -7.42 -3.49 9.11
CA ALA A 91 -6.35 -3.22 8.13
C ALA A 91 -6.94 -2.87 6.76
N TYR A 92 -7.94 -3.61 6.28
CA TYR A 92 -8.65 -3.30 5.04
C TYR A 92 -9.29 -1.90 5.08
N ASN A 93 -10.04 -1.59 6.12
CA ASN A 93 -10.69 -0.30 6.27
C ASN A 93 -9.68 0.86 6.35
N TRP A 94 -8.57 0.63 7.02
CA TRP A 94 -7.48 1.60 7.09
C TRP A 94 -6.84 1.85 5.71
N ILE A 95 -6.57 0.77 4.94
CA ILE A 95 -6.03 0.86 3.59
C ILE A 95 -6.97 1.64 2.69
N VAL A 96 -8.26 1.31 2.66
CA VAL A 96 -9.27 2.00 1.85
C VAL A 96 -9.29 3.49 2.15
N LYS A 97 -9.17 3.86 3.43
CA LYS A 97 -9.22 5.26 3.85
C LYS A 97 -7.93 6.03 3.56
N ASN A 98 -6.76 5.43 3.76
CA ASN A 98 -5.52 6.18 3.94
C ASN A 98 -4.46 5.93 2.87
N VAL A 99 -4.56 4.89 2.05
CA VAL A 99 -3.52 4.55 1.07
C VAL A 99 -3.64 5.40 -0.19
N GLY A 100 -2.49 5.69 -0.78
CA GLY A 100 -2.36 6.53 -1.97
C GLY A 100 -2.20 8.01 -1.64
N ALA A 101 -2.18 8.84 -2.67
CA ALA A 101 -2.12 10.29 -2.53
C ALA A 101 -3.51 10.82 -2.10
N THR A 102 -3.66 11.12 -0.80
CA THR A 102 -4.95 11.51 -0.21
C THR A 102 -5.06 13.00 0.12
N LEU A 103 -4.00 13.77 -0.07
CA LEU A 103 -3.96 15.21 0.21
C LEU A 103 -3.70 16.02 -1.06
N PRO A 104 -4.47 17.10 -1.31
CA PRO A 104 -5.67 17.55 -0.59
C PRO A 104 -6.88 16.66 -0.82
N ALA A 105 -6.85 15.84 -1.86
CA ALA A 105 -7.84 14.82 -2.19
C ALA A 105 -7.14 13.69 -2.95
N ARG A 106 -7.71 12.50 -2.92
CA ARG A 106 -7.20 11.38 -3.71
C ARG A 106 -7.31 11.70 -5.20
N ASP A 107 -6.27 11.45 -5.98
CA ASP A 107 -6.30 11.62 -7.42
C ASP A 107 -7.14 10.54 -8.13
N GLU A 108 -7.40 10.74 -9.43
CA GLU A 108 -8.26 9.85 -10.22
C GLU A 108 -7.70 8.43 -10.33
N VAL A 109 -6.37 8.28 -10.39
CA VAL A 109 -5.72 6.97 -10.54
C VAL A 109 -5.78 6.19 -9.24
N ASP A 110 -5.42 6.83 -8.13
CA ASP A 110 -5.51 6.21 -6.82
C ASP A 110 -6.97 5.89 -6.43
N GLN A 111 -7.92 6.78 -6.78
CA GLN A 111 -9.34 6.51 -6.57
C GLN A 111 -9.82 5.30 -7.37
N TYR A 112 -9.36 5.15 -8.62
CA TYR A 112 -9.67 3.98 -9.44
C TYR A 112 -9.18 2.68 -8.79
N LEU A 113 -7.96 2.66 -8.26
CA LEU A 113 -7.41 1.49 -7.55
C LEU A 113 -8.21 1.16 -6.27
N ILE A 114 -8.66 2.18 -5.55
CA ILE A 114 -9.52 1.99 -4.38
C ILE A 114 -10.90 1.48 -4.79
N ASP A 115 -11.45 1.95 -5.90
CA ASP A 115 -12.74 1.46 -6.44
C ASP A 115 -12.63 -0.02 -6.88
N GLU A 116 -11.50 -0.42 -7.44
CA GLU A 116 -11.22 -1.84 -7.74
C GLU A 116 -11.16 -2.66 -6.45
N LEU A 117 -10.38 -2.21 -5.47
CA LEU A 117 -10.25 -2.87 -4.17
C LEU A 117 -11.60 -3.02 -3.47
N THR A 118 -12.39 -1.94 -3.39
CA THR A 118 -13.68 -1.94 -2.69
C THR A 118 -14.79 -2.67 -3.46
N SER A 119 -14.57 -2.94 -4.75
CA SER A 119 -15.50 -3.78 -5.52
C SER A 119 -15.46 -5.24 -5.11
N LEU A 120 -14.47 -5.65 -4.32
CA LEU A 120 -14.29 -7.02 -3.84
C LEU A 120 -14.36 -8.03 -4.98
N GLY A 121 -13.57 -7.76 -6.02
CA GLY A 121 -13.40 -8.63 -7.18
C GLY A 121 -14.41 -8.44 -8.32
N LYS A 122 -15.40 -7.57 -8.19
CA LYS A 122 -16.35 -7.27 -9.29
C LYS A 122 -15.77 -6.35 -10.36
N LYS A 123 -14.80 -5.52 -10.00
CA LYS A 123 -14.05 -4.68 -10.91
C LYS A 123 -12.58 -5.06 -10.85
N GLY A 124 -11.84 -4.70 -11.86
CA GLY A 124 -10.41 -4.86 -11.88
C GLY A 124 -9.94 -5.25 -13.27
N THR A 125 -8.99 -4.49 -13.79
CA THR A 125 -8.34 -4.73 -15.07
C THR A 125 -6.85 -4.52 -14.90
N ILE A 126 -6.04 -5.43 -15.41
CA ILE A 126 -4.59 -5.20 -15.43
C ILE A 126 -4.31 -4.17 -16.52
N ILE A 127 -3.84 -3.00 -16.11
CA ILE A 127 -3.37 -1.95 -16.99
C ILE A 127 -2.05 -2.42 -17.62
N GLN A 128 -1.99 -2.53 -18.94
CA GLN A 128 -0.82 -2.97 -19.68
C GLN A 128 -0.11 -1.82 -20.41
N ASN A 129 -0.86 -0.77 -20.72
CA ASN A 129 -0.35 0.40 -21.45
C ASN A 129 -1.26 1.62 -21.21
N GLU A 130 -0.84 2.78 -21.67
CA GLU A 130 -1.55 4.05 -21.46
C GLU A 130 -2.92 4.08 -22.12
N GLN A 131 -3.17 3.28 -23.17
CA GLN A 131 -4.46 3.23 -23.84
C GLN A 131 -5.54 2.58 -22.98
N ASP A 132 -5.15 1.74 -22.04
CA ASP A 132 -6.08 1.05 -21.14
C ASP A 132 -6.69 2.00 -20.09
N VAL A 133 -6.11 3.19 -19.93
CA VAL A 133 -6.51 4.20 -18.92
C VAL A 133 -6.94 5.53 -19.56
N GLN A 134 -7.43 5.50 -20.81
CA GLN A 134 -7.90 6.70 -21.50
C GLN A 134 -9.13 7.35 -20.88
N GLN A 135 -9.83 6.64 -19.98
CA GLN A 135 -10.94 7.19 -19.20
C GLN A 135 -10.48 8.26 -18.19
N PHE A 136 -9.20 8.29 -17.84
CA PHE A 136 -8.66 9.32 -16.98
C PHE A 136 -8.29 10.57 -17.77
N SER A 137 -8.40 11.73 -17.13
CA SER A 137 -7.99 13.00 -17.74
C SER A 137 -6.46 13.03 -17.98
N LEU A 138 -6.00 14.01 -18.75
CA LEU A 138 -4.59 14.24 -19.06
C LEU A 138 -3.87 13.02 -19.67
N GLY A 139 -4.57 12.27 -20.53
CA GLY A 139 -3.96 11.14 -21.25
C GLY A 139 -3.65 9.93 -20.38
N GLY A 140 -4.40 9.73 -19.31
CA GLY A 140 -4.30 8.57 -18.44
C GLY A 140 -3.58 8.82 -17.11
N VAL A 141 -3.03 10.00 -16.89
CA VAL A 141 -2.40 10.35 -15.59
C VAL A 141 -3.40 10.94 -14.59
N GLY A 142 -4.61 11.27 -15.04
CA GLY A 142 -5.65 11.85 -14.20
C GLY A 142 -5.40 13.33 -13.86
N THR A 143 -6.34 13.92 -13.14
CA THR A 143 -6.23 15.28 -12.64
C THR A 143 -5.82 15.26 -11.18
N ILE A 144 -4.74 15.97 -10.86
CA ILE A 144 -4.30 16.17 -9.49
C ILE A 144 -5.01 17.44 -8.96
N GLN A 145 -5.79 17.28 -7.91
CA GLN A 145 -6.44 18.41 -7.25
C GLN A 145 -5.42 19.29 -6.57
N ASN A 146 -5.56 20.61 -6.76
CA ASN A 146 -4.75 21.57 -6.03
C ASN A 146 -5.41 21.88 -4.69
N GLY A 147 -4.63 21.85 -3.60
CA GLY A 147 -5.01 22.43 -2.33
C GLY A 147 -4.74 23.94 -2.26
N GLU A 148 -5.26 24.59 -1.24
CA GLU A 148 -4.83 25.94 -0.91
C GLU A 148 -3.36 25.90 -0.46
N LYS A 149 -2.53 26.74 -1.08
CA LYS A 149 -1.14 26.89 -0.65
C LYS A 149 -1.12 27.62 0.70
N PRO A 150 -0.61 27.02 1.78
CA PRO A 150 -0.43 27.76 3.03
C PRO A 150 0.58 28.90 2.82
N LEU A 151 0.50 29.93 3.68
CA LEU A 151 1.48 31.00 3.69
C LEU A 151 2.85 30.43 4.09
N ASP A 152 3.85 30.70 3.29
CA ASP A 152 5.24 30.29 3.45
C ASP A 152 6.07 31.49 2.99
N SER A 153 6.53 32.30 3.95
CA SER A 153 7.05 33.65 3.69
C SER A 153 8.44 33.62 3.06
N ASP A 154 9.29 32.67 3.40
CA ASP A 154 10.65 32.53 2.87
C ASP A 154 10.80 31.47 1.77
N ASN A 155 9.71 30.72 1.51
CA ASN A 155 9.61 29.67 0.48
C ASN A 155 10.60 28.50 0.69
N ASP A 156 10.75 28.06 1.92
CA ASP A 156 11.57 26.89 2.26
C ASP A 156 10.81 25.57 2.27
N GLY A 157 9.48 25.63 2.14
CA GLY A 157 8.57 24.49 2.11
C GLY A 157 7.88 24.20 3.44
N MET A 158 8.17 24.98 4.48
CA MET A 158 7.44 24.92 5.75
C MET A 158 6.49 26.12 5.83
N PRO A 159 5.22 25.94 6.21
CA PRO A 159 4.31 27.05 6.41
C PRO A 159 4.67 27.89 7.64
N ASP A 160 4.44 29.21 7.56
CA ASP A 160 4.60 30.15 8.68
C ASP A 160 3.91 29.65 9.97
N GLU A 161 2.73 29.04 9.84
CA GLU A 161 1.99 28.48 10.98
C GLU A 161 2.76 27.35 11.69
N PHE A 162 3.43 26.51 10.90
CA PHE A 162 4.26 25.43 11.46
C PHE A 162 5.48 26.02 12.17
N GLU A 163 6.14 26.98 11.53
CA GLU A 163 7.34 27.62 12.07
C GLU A 163 7.05 28.43 13.34
N ASP A 164 6.00 29.23 13.33
CA ASP A 164 5.53 29.97 14.53
C ASP A 164 5.21 28.97 15.68
N LYS A 165 4.61 27.83 15.39
CA LYS A 165 4.26 26.80 16.38
C LYS A 165 5.50 26.15 17.01
N TYR A 166 6.54 25.92 16.22
CA TYR A 166 7.74 25.20 16.65
C TYR A 166 8.93 26.12 16.97
N GLY A 167 8.72 27.44 16.89
CA GLY A 167 9.74 28.45 17.22
C GLY A 167 10.86 28.54 16.19
N LEU A 168 10.54 28.29 14.93
CA LEU A 168 11.42 28.48 13.79
C LEU A 168 11.28 29.89 13.23
N ASP A 169 12.18 30.30 12.33
CA ASP A 169 12.15 31.64 11.75
C ASP A 169 11.62 31.63 10.33
N LYS A 170 10.36 31.96 10.16
CA LYS A 170 9.65 32.04 8.88
C LYS A 170 10.22 33.03 7.85
N ASN A 171 11.35 33.64 8.14
CA ASN A 171 12.10 34.48 7.22
C ASN A 171 13.53 33.98 6.97
N ASP A 172 13.90 32.81 7.50
CA ASP A 172 15.21 32.18 7.31
C ASP A 172 15.08 30.82 6.59
N PRO A 173 15.11 30.79 5.26
CA PRO A 173 14.92 29.54 4.51
C PRO A 173 16.00 28.48 4.78
N SER A 174 17.04 28.82 5.51
CA SER A 174 18.10 27.87 5.88
C SER A 174 17.72 26.96 7.06
N ASP A 175 16.69 27.31 7.81
CA ASP A 175 16.32 26.54 8.99
C ASP A 175 15.54 25.29 8.69
N ALA A 176 14.92 25.16 7.51
CA ALA A 176 14.33 23.92 7.03
C ALA A 176 15.30 22.73 7.08
N ALA A 177 16.54 22.95 6.71
CA ALA A 177 17.58 21.92 6.69
C ALA A 177 18.27 21.71 8.04
N LYS A 178 17.99 22.52 9.07
CA LYS A 178 18.56 22.34 10.40
C LYS A 178 18.04 21.07 11.06
N ILE A 179 18.94 20.30 11.65
CA ILE A 179 18.59 19.06 12.34
C ILE A 179 18.03 19.38 13.73
N ALA A 180 16.81 18.93 13.99
CA ALA A 180 16.14 19.02 15.28
C ALA A 180 16.66 17.97 16.27
N ASN A 181 16.25 18.08 17.55
CA ASN A 181 16.71 17.19 18.62
C ASN A 181 16.39 15.70 18.43
N ASN A 182 15.43 15.36 17.57
CA ASN A 182 15.06 14.00 17.23
C ASN A 182 15.88 13.40 16.09
N GLY A 183 16.84 14.14 15.54
CA GLY A 183 17.74 13.69 14.47
C GLY A 183 17.22 13.89 13.05
N TYR A 184 16.01 14.41 12.87
CA TYR A 184 15.42 14.76 11.57
C TYR A 184 15.54 16.27 11.32
N THR A 185 15.51 16.68 10.07
CA THR A 185 15.46 18.09 9.70
C THR A 185 14.10 18.71 10.06
N ASN A 186 14.04 20.04 10.14
CA ASN A 186 12.78 20.70 10.45
C ASN A 186 11.72 20.47 9.38
N ILE A 187 12.10 20.44 8.09
CA ILE A 187 11.15 20.12 7.02
C ILE A 187 10.66 18.67 7.07
N GLU A 188 11.50 17.71 7.44
CA GLU A 188 11.05 16.32 7.66
C GLU A 188 10.04 16.26 8.80
N ASN A 189 10.28 17.00 9.87
CA ASN A 189 9.32 17.08 10.98
C ASN A 189 8.00 17.71 10.54
N TYR A 190 8.01 18.73 9.66
CA TYR A 190 6.80 19.26 9.06
C TYR A 190 6.03 18.18 8.27
N ILE A 191 6.72 17.46 7.38
CA ILE A 191 6.14 16.38 6.58
C ILE A 191 5.49 15.31 7.48
N PHE A 192 6.13 14.93 8.58
CA PHE A 192 5.55 13.97 9.53
C PHE A 192 4.26 14.48 10.20
N THR A 193 4.09 15.81 10.35
CA THR A 193 2.81 16.35 10.86
C THR A 193 1.67 16.23 9.87
N LEU A 194 1.96 16.20 8.57
CA LEU A 194 0.94 15.97 7.54
C LEU A 194 0.42 14.55 7.61
N ASP A 195 1.31 13.57 7.79
CA ASP A 195 0.94 12.17 7.95
C ASP A 195 0.11 11.93 9.23
N ALA A 196 0.48 12.58 10.32
CA ALA A 196 -0.28 12.50 11.58
C ALA A 196 -1.72 13.05 11.48
N LYS A 197 -1.98 14.00 10.59
CA LYS A 197 -3.34 14.53 10.33
C LYS A 197 -4.22 13.52 9.59
N LEU A 198 -3.63 12.55 8.89
CA LEU A 198 -4.35 11.48 8.20
C LEU A 198 -4.83 10.39 9.17
N ASN A 199 -4.21 10.29 10.35
CA ASN A 199 -4.46 9.24 11.33
C ASN A 199 -5.43 9.64 12.46
N ASN A 200 -6.04 10.85 12.38
CA ASN A 200 -7.09 11.35 13.25
C ASN A 200 -8.40 11.52 12.48
#